data_9f6d6072f125308bfd502ce953f55189
#
_entry.id   9f6d6072f125308bfd502ce953f55189
#
_cell.length_a   1.000
_cell.length_b   1.000
_cell.length_c   1.000
_cell.angle_alpha   90.00
_cell.angle_beta   90.00
_cell.angle_gamma   90.00
#
_symmetry.space_group_name_H-M   'P 1'
#
loop_
_entity.id
_entity.type
_entity.pdbx_description
1 polymer ?
#
loop_
_entity_poly.entity_id
_entity_poly.type
_entity_poly.pdbx_seq_one_letter_code
_entity_poly.pdbx_strand_id
1 'polypeptide(L)'
;TYKNVVKAITESRRRGEFTFNEMELYAAKGIDKISTLAELIQMRFPVIFIDEAQDTKKEIWELLNKIYEKAIYNSFYQAYGDSNQAIYNSYEKMEDVEHFPRANVLRMLKSKRFGAEIAKLANGVALDKSNMVGEGRPFSNTNIQNTIFLFEKGKNSDILNHINCSELRRFVSKMHLSNMPY
;
A
#
# COMPACT_ATOMS: atom_id res chain seq x y z
N THR A 1 -15.20 18.76 29.74
CA THR A 1 -13.99 18.59 30.53
C THR A 1 -13.51 17.15 30.48
N TYR A 2 -12.27 16.85 30.88
CA TYR A 2 -11.61 15.54 30.79
C TYR A 2 -12.46 14.37 31.30
N LYS A 3 -13.14 14.53 32.45
CA LYS A 3 -14.01 13.49 33.02
C LYS A 3 -15.15 13.06 32.07
N ASN A 4 -15.74 14.00 31.34
CA ASN A 4 -16.82 13.68 30.40
C ASN A 4 -16.31 12.91 29.18
N VAL A 5 -15.09 13.22 28.71
CA VAL A 5 -14.43 12.50 27.62
C VAL A 5 -14.14 11.06 28.03
N VAL A 6 -13.55 10.85 29.22
CA VAL A 6 -13.26 9.51 29.74
C VAL A 6 -14.54 8.69 29.91
N LYS A 7 -15.64 9.31 30.42
CA LYS A 7 -16.94 8.64 30.54
C LYS A 7 -17.47 8.22 29.17
N ALA A 8 -17.47 9.12 28.20
CA ALA A 8 -17.93 8.84 26.84
C ALA A 8 -17.14 7.70 26.18
N ILE A 9 -15.81 7.71 26.29
CA ILE A 9 -14.94 6.64 25.77
C ILE A 9 -15.27 5.31 26.47
N THR A 10 -15.47 5.32 27.79
CA THR A 10 -15.80 4.11 28.54
C THR A 10 -17.15 3.53 28.13
N GLU A 11 -18.14 4.38 27.91
CA GLU A 11 -19.46 3.97 27.44
C GLU A 11 -19.41 3.41 26.00
N SER A 12 -18.65 4.05 25.10
CA SER A 12 -18.40 3.57 23.74
C SER A 12 -17.78 2.17 23.75
N ARG A 13 -16.74 1.95 24.54
CA ARG A 13 -16.08 0.64 24.70
C ARG A 13 -17.03 -0.45 25.23
N ARG A 14 -17.90 -0.10 26.16
CA ARG A 14 -18.93 -1.06 26.67
C ARG A 14 -19.92 -1.49 25.60
N ARG A 15 -20.17 -0.65 24.58
CA ARG A 15 -20.99 -0.99 23.41
C ARG A 15 -20.21 -1.76 22.33
N GLY A 16 -18.91 -2.00 22.51
CA GLY A 16 -18.06 -2.67 21.53
C GLY A 16 -17.58 -1.76 20.40
N GLU A 17 -17.63 -0.44 20.59
CA GLU A 17 -17.14 0.56 19.66
C GLU A 17 -15.70 0.91 20.01
N PHE A 18 -14.77 0.69 19.09
CA PHE A 18 -13.34 0.91 19.30
C PHE A 18 -12.75 1.74 18.17
N THR A 19 -11.74 2.54 18.47
CA THR A 19 -10.87 3.16 17.46
C THR A 19 -9.93 2.13 16.87
N PHE A 20 -9.34 2.41 15.71
CA PHE A 20 -8.35 1.52 15.09
C PHE A 20 -7.18 1.19 16.03
N ASN A 21 -6.63 2.18 16.69
CA ASN A 21 -5.52 1.97 17.64
C ASN A 21 -5.93 1.11 18.84
N GLU A 22 -7.17 1.22 19.30
CA GLU A 22 -7.70 0.37 20.37
C GLU A 22 -7.86 -1.07 19.92
N MET A 23 -8.32 -1.31 18.68
CA MET A 23 -8.44 -2.67 18.14
C MET A 23 -7.08 -3.35 18.06
N GLU A 24 -6.05 -2.66 17.57
CA GLU A 24 -4.67 -3.16 17.52
C GLU A 24 -4.18 -3.54 18.93
N LEU A 25 -4.38 -2.65 19.91
CA LEU A 25 -3.99 -2.88 21.30
C LEU A 25 -4.72 -4.07 21.93
N TYR A 26 -6.03 -4.21 21.70
CA TYR A 26 -6.82 -5.31 22.24
C TYR A 26 -6.46 -6.63 21.57
N ALA A 27 -6.17 -6.64 20.27
CA ALA A 27 -5.69 -7.81 19.57
C ALA A 27 -4.38 -8.32 20.17
N ALA A 28 -3.39 -7.42 20.34
CA ALA A 28 -2.11 -7.76 20.94
C ALA A 28 -2.27 -8.31 22.36
N LYS A 29 -3.07 -7.63 23.21
CA LYS A 29 -3.36 -8.11 24.58
C LYS A 29 -4.15 -9.42 24.61
N GLY A 30 -5.00 -9.64 23.64
CA GLY A 30 -5.74 -10.89 23.50
C GLY A 30 -4.80 -12.08 23.27
N ILE A 31 -3.88 -11.93 22.32
CA ILE A 31 -2.84 -12.92 22.02
C ILE A 31 -1.96 -13.20 23.25
N ASP A 32 -1.57 -12.15 23.99
CA ASP A 32 -0.72 -12.32 25.18
C ASP A 32 -1.45 -13.01 26.34
N LYS A 33 -2.77 -12.81 26.49
CA LYS A 33 -3.56 -13.30 27.63
C LYS A 33 -4.20 -14.67 27.39
N ILE A 34 -4.55 -14.97 26.16
CA ILE A 34 -5.29 -16.18 25.80
C ILE A 34 -4.35 -17.10 25.02
N SER A 35 -3.72 -18.03 25.71
CA SER A 35 -2.66 -18.90 25.17
C SER A 35 -3.06 -19.69 23.93
N THR A 36 -4.33 -20.01 23.77
CA THR A 36 -4.86 -20.77 22.63
C THR A 36 -5.33 -19.88 21.47
N LEU A 37 -5.37 -18.53 21.64
CA LEU A 37 -5.95 -17.63 20.63
C LEU A 37 -5.14 -17.64 19.33
N ALA A 38 -3.81 -17.64 19.42
CA ALA A 38 -2.95 -17.72 18.24
C ALA A 38 -3.19 -19.02 17.47
N GLU A 39 -3.33 -20.15 18.17
CA GLU A 39 -3.65 -21.44 17.57
C GLU A 39 -5.02 -21.44 16.85
N LEU A 40 -6.04 -20.92 17.51
CA LEU A 40 -7.38 -20.80 16.91
C LEU A 40 -7.38 -19.91 15.67
N ILE A 41 -6.60 -18.82 15.67
CA ILE A 41 -6.45 -17.96 14.51
C ILE A 41 -5.77 -18.72 13.37
N GLN A 42 -4.68 -19.44 13.64
CA GLN A 42 -3.99 -20.25 12.63
C GLN A 42 -4.88 -21.36 12.06
N MET A 43 -5.68 -22.01 12.90
CA MET A 43 -6.67 -23.01 12.44
C MET A 43 -7.71 -22.39 11.50
N ARG A 44 -8.16 -21.19 11.80
CA ARG A 44 -9.19 -20.50 10.99
C ARG A 44 -8.60 -19.87 9.73
N PHE A 45 -7.36 -19.38 9.81
CA PHE A 45 -6.64 -18.68 8.76
C PHE A 45 -5.23 -19.26 8.62
N PRO A 46 -5.09 -20.47 8.05
CA PRO A 46 -3.78 -21.13 7.95
C PRO A 46 -2.82 -20.38 7.01
N VAL A 47 -3.35 -19.60 6.07
CA VAL A 47 -2.56 -18.78 5.14
C VAL A 47 -3.13 -17.39 5.12
N ILE A 48 -2.26 -16.39 5.32
CA ILE A 48 -2.60 -14.97 5.18
C ILE A 48 -1.72 -14.33 4.10
N PHE A 49 -2.33 -13.57 3.21
CA PHE A 49 -1.66 -12.70 2.26
C PHE A 49 -1.84 -11.24 2.68
N ILE A 50 -0.72 -10.53 2.78
CA ILE A 50 -0.68 -9.11 3.16
C ILE A 50 -0.30 -8.34 1.92
N ASP A 51 -1.21 -7.53 1.41
CA ASP A 51 -0.95 -6.60 0.31
C ASP A 51 -0.51 -5.25 0.85
N GLU A 52 0.19 -4.45 0.02
CA GLU A 52 0.75 -3.14 0.39
C GLU A 52 1.57 -3.19 1.71
N ALA A 53 2.39 -4.21 1.82
CA ALA A 53 3.12 -4.55 3.04
C ALA A 53 4.05 -3.42 3.53
N GLN A 54 4.52 -2.55 2.64
CA GLN A 54 5.35 -1.38 2.97
C GLN A 54 4.62 -0.35 3.85
N ASP A 55 3.27 -0.36 3.83
CA ASP A 55 2.44 0.57 4.62
C ASP A 55 1.93 -0.06 5.93
N THR A 56 2.32 -1.31 6.20
CA THR A 56 1.93 -2.03 7.41
C THR A 56 2.73 -1.54 8.61
N LYS A 57 2.03 -1.16 9.69
CA LYS A 57 2.64 -0.67 10.93
C LYS A 57 3.44 -1.77 11.64
N LYS A 58 4.47 -1.36 12.39
CA LYS A 58 5.32 -2.24 13.20
C LYS A 58 4.52 -3.12 14.16
N GLU A 59 3.54 -2.55 14.86
CA GLU A 59 2.71 -3.26 15.82
C GLU A 59 1.92 -4.41 15.19
N ILE A 60 1.51 -4.24 13.93
CA ILE A 60 0.83 -5.30 13.16
C ILE A 60 1.82 -6.40 12.77
N TRP A 61 3.04 -6.05 12.37
CA TRP A 61 4.09 -7.03 12.11
C TRP A 61 4.44 -7.86 13.35
N GLU A 62 4.58 -7.20 14.51
CA GLU A 62 4.84 -7.86 15.79
C GLU A 62 3.69 -8.82 16.16
N LEU A 63 2.44 -8.39 15.94
CA LEU A 63 1.27 -9.22 16.17
C LEU A 63 1.24 -10.45 15.26
N LEU A 64 1.49 -10.28 13.97
CA LEU A 64 1.56 -11.37 13.00
C LEU A 64 2.69 -12.35 13.34
N ASN A 65 3.85 -11.84 13.72
CA ASN A 65 4.95 -12.68 14.17
C ASN A 65 4.55 -13.51 15.39
N LYS A 66 3.93 -12.91 16.41
CA LYS A 66 3.45 -13.64 17.60
C LYS A 66 2.45 -14.74 17.23
N ILE A 67 1.54 -14.47 16.30
CA ILE A 67 0.52 -15.45 15.88
C ILE A 67 1.16 -16.59 15.10
N TYR A 68 2.10 -16.31 14.18
CA TYR A 68 2.65 -17.29 13.23
C TYR A 68 4.08 -17.75 13.54
N GLU A 69 4.70 -17.31 14.65
CA GLU A 69 6.04 -17.71 15.06
C GLU A 69 6.17 -19.22 15.20
N LYS A 70 5.17 -19.85 15.83
CA LYS A 70 5.05 -21.30 15.90
C LYS A 70 4.08 -21.76 14.82
N ALA A 71 4.60 -22.15 13.66
CA ALA A 71 3.79 -22.64 12.55
C ALA A 71 3.05 -23.93 12.91
N ILE A 72 1.93 -23.79 13.61
CA ILE A 72 1.00 -24.87 13.88
C ILE A 72 0.24 -25.14 12.58
N TYR A 73 0.02 -26.39 12.21
CA TYR A 73 -0.70 -26.78 10.98
C TYR A 73 -0.09 -26.25 9.67
N ASN A 74 1.24 -26.05 9.61
CA ASN A 74 1.93 -25.45 8.46
C ASN A 74 1.38 -24.06 8.09
N SER A 75 0.85 -23.34 9.06
CA SER A 75 0.33 -21.99 8.85
C SER A 75 1.46 -20.98 8.63
N PHE A 76 1.23 -20.00 7.77
CA PHE A 76 2.18 -18.94 7.46
C PHE A 76 1.48 -17.69 6.95
N TYR A 77 2.22 -16.59 6.93
CA TYR A 77 1.79 -15.41 6.20
C TYR A 77 2.83 -14.99 5.16
N GLN A 78 2.35 -14.42 4.07
CA GLN A 78 3.17 -13.92 2.99
C GLN A 78 2.82 -12.46 2.70
N ALA A 79 3.85 -11.63 2.56
CA ALA A 79 3.72 -10.20 2.33
C ALA A 79 4.09 -9.83 0.89
N TYR A 80 3.31 -8.95 0.31
CA TYR A 80 3.52 -8.36 -1.01
C TYR A 80 3.56 -6.84 -0.86
N GLY A 81 4.48 -6.19 -1.55
CA GLY A 81 4.60 -4.74 -1.50
C GLY A 81 5.75 -4.23 -2.35
N ASP A 82 5.86 -2.93 -2.41
CA ASP A 82 6.91 -2.21 -3.13
C ASP A 82 7.51 -1.14 -2.22
N SER A 83 8.77 -1.30 -1.82
CA SER A 83 9.47 -0.34 -0.96
C SER A 83 9.55 1.08 -1.56
N ASN A 84 9.50 1.20 -2.89
CA ASN A 84 9.45 2.51 -3.56
C ASN A 84 8.11 3.23 -3.42
N GLN A 85 7.05 2.52 -2.97
CA GLN A 85 5.72 3.08 -2.76
C GLN A 85 5.41 3.38 -1.29
N ALA A 86 6.36 3.23 -0.38
CA ALA A 86 6.21 3.54 1.04
C ALA A 86 6.05 5.07 1.25
N ILE A 87 4.82 5.57 1.23
CA ILE A 87 4.51 7.01 1.34
C ILE A 87 4.09 7.43 2.76
N TYR A 88 3.73 6.50 3.61
CA TYR A 88 3.27 6.75 4.98
C TYR A 88 4.39 6.64 6.03
N ASN A 89 5.50 6.01 5.68
CA ASN A 89 6.66 5.97 6.56
C ASN A 89 7.43 7.28 6.40
N SER A 90 7.26 8.20 7.36
CA SER A 90 8.08 9.41 7.40
C SER A 90 9.56 9.02 7.50
N TYR A 91 10.41 9.66 6.71
CA TYR A 91 11.87 9.47 6.70
C TYR A 91 12.54 9.60 8.09
N GLU A 92 11.83 10.12 9.07
CA GLU A 92 12.30 10.30 10.44
C GLU A 92 12.33 9.02 11.28
N LYS A 93 11.70 7.91 10.80
CA LYS A 93 11.69 6.63 11.51
C LYS A 93 12.21 5.50 10.62
N MET A 94 13.46 5.62 10.18
CA MET A 94 14.16 4.51 9.50
C MET A 94 14.25 3.23 10.35
N GLU A 95 13.93 3.29 11.63
CA GLU A 95 13.88 2.13 12.54
C GLU A 95 12.73 1.17 12.24
N ASP A 96 11.67 1.61 11.54
CA ASP A 96 10.50 0.78 11.21
C ASP A 96 10.70 -0.05 9.92
N VAL A 97 11.80 0.13 9.21
CA VAL A 97 12.11 -0.60 7.95
C VAL A 97 12.54 -2.06 8.20
N GLU A 98 12.74 -2.46 9.46
CA GLU A 98 13.17 -3.83 9.80
C GLU A 98 12.18 -4.93 9.38
N HIS A 99 10.93 -4.59 9.14
CA HIS A 99 9.89 -5.59 8.91
C HIS A 99 9.59 -5.85 7.43
N PHE A 100 9.84 -4.86 6.56
CA PHE A 100 9.65 -5.03 5.11
C PHE A 100 10.61 -4.09 4.31
N PRO A 101 11.35 -4.59 3.27
CA PRO A 101 11.40 -5.99 2.84
C PRO A 101 12.22 -6.87 3.80
N ARG A 102 11.86 -8.15 3.90
CA ARG A 102 12.61 -9.13 4.69
C ARG A 102 13.89 -9.56 3.97
N ALA A 103 14.82 -10.19 4.71
CA ALA A 103 16.08 -10.69 4.15
C ALA A 103 15.88 -11.67 2.96
N ASN A 104 14.83 -12.47 3.02
CA ASN A 104 14.49 -13.45 1.98
C ASN A 104 13.32 -12.95 1.13
N VAL A 105 13.58 -12.02 0.21
CA VAL A 105 12.57 -11.52 -0.72
C VAL A 105 12.70 -12.15 -2.10
N LEU A 106 11.57 -12.54 -2.66
CA LEU A 106 11.47 -12.84 -4.08
C LEU A 106 11.08 -11.55 -4.82
N ARG A 107 12.01 -11.00 -5.60
CA ARG A 107 11.75 -9.78 -6.36
C ARG A 107 11.01 -10.07 -7.66
N MET A 108 9.85 -9.44 -7.84
CA MET A 108 9.10 -9.48 -9.09
C MET A 108 9.54 -8.30 -9.97
N LEU A 109 10.56 -8.51 -10.79
CA LEU A 109 11.17 -7.43 -11.59
C LEU A 109 10.43 -7.15 -12.90
N LYS A 110 9.47 -7.97 -13.28
CA LYS A 110 8.77 -7.88 -14.57
C LYS A 110 7.35 -7.38 -14.38
N SER A 111 6.99 -6.34 -15.13
CA SER A 111 5.64 -5.78 -15.11
C SER A 111 4.98 -5.91 -16.47
N LYS A 112 3.75 -6.44 -16.48
CA LYS A 112 2.89 -6.46 -17.66
C LYS A 112 1.98 -5.22 -17.78
N ARG A 113 1.99 -4.33 -16.77
CA ARG A 113 1.15 -3.12 -16.75
C ARG A 113 1.66 -2.05 -17.71
N PHE A 114 2.97 -2.03 -17.99
CA PHE A 114 3.59 -1.00 -18.80
C PHE A 114 4.79 -1.57 -19.61
N GLY A 115 5.17 -0.85 -20.65
CA GLY A 115 6.27 -1.22 -21.51
C GLY A 115 7.65 -0.73 -21.02
N ALA A 116 8.68 -1.00 -21.80
CA ALA A 116 10.09 -0.72 -21.48
C ALA A 116 10.35 0.79 -21.22
N GLU A 117 9.69 1.68 -21.94
CA GLU A 117 9.89 3.13 -21.81
C GLU A 117 9.47 3.65 -20.42
N ILE A 118 8.31 3.20 -19.94
CA ILE A 118 7.84 3.56 -18.59
C ILE A 118 8.74 2.92 -17.53
N ALA A 119 9.15 1.67 -17.71
CA ALA A 119 10.08 1.00 -16.81
C ALA A 119 11.41 1.76 -16.69
N LYS A 120 11.95 2.26 -17.80
CA LYS A 120 13.18 3.07 -17.81
C LYS A 120 13.02 4.36 -17.00
N LEU A 121 11.89 5.05 -17.15
CA LEU A 121 11.59 6.25 -16.38
C LEU A 121 11.46 5.93 -14.88
N ALA A 122 10.69 4.89 -14.53
CA ALA A 122 10.48 4.45 -13.15
C ALA A 122 11.81 4.07 -12.47
N ASN A 123 12.67 3.31 -13.14
CA ASN A 123 14.00 2.95 -12.64
C ASN A 123 14.90 4.17 -12.41
N GLY A 124 14.71 5.25 -13.18
CA GLY A 124 15.47 6.49 -13.03
C GLY A 124 15.14 7.24 -11.74
N VAL A 125 13.92 7.13 -11.25
CA VAL A 125 13.42 7.83 -10.05
C VAL A 125 13.27 6.94 -8.81
N ALA A 126 13.42 5.62 -8.99
CA ALA A 126 13.31 4.65 -7.89
C ALA A 126 14.43 4.84 -6.85
N LEU A 127 14.06 4.82 -5.57
CA LEU A 127 14.99 4.84 -4.44
C LEU A 127 15.70 3.48 -4.29
N ASP A 128 14.90 2.41 -4.29
CA ASP A 128 15.44 1.03 -4.41
C ASP A 128 15.54 0.65 -5.89
N LYS A 129 16.78 0.59 -6.39
CA LYS A 129 17.07 0.29 -7.80
C LYS A 129 16.90 -1.18 -8.09
N SER A 130 15.68 -1.61 -8.24
CA SER A 130 15.34 -3.00 -8.54
C SER A 130 15.50 -3.40 -10.01
N ASN A 131 15.82 -2.46 -10.91
CA ASN A 131 15.93 -2.69 -12.36
C ASN A 131 14.68 -3.37 -12.95
N MET A 132 13.53 -2.76 -12.73
CA MET A 132 12.26 -3.25 -13.25
C MET A 132 12.23 -3.30 -14.77
N VAL A 133 11.69 -4.38 -15.32
CA VAL A 133 11.52 -4.60 -16.77
C VAL A 133 10.04 -4.49 -17.13
N GLY A 134 9.72 -3.60 -18.07
CA GLY A 134 8.37 -3.48 -18.62
C GLY A 134 8.17 -4.50 -19.76
N GLU A 135 7.26 -5.45 -19.54
CA GLU A 135 6.84 -6.46 -20.54
C GLU A 135 5.40 -6.20 -21.04
N GLY A 136 4.82 -5.04 -20.72
CA GLY A 136 3.51 -4.64 -21.20
C GLY A 136 3.47 -4.60 -22.72
N ARG A 137 2.33 -4.93 -23.30
CA ARG A 137 2.14 -4.85 -24.75
C ARG A 137 2.35 -3.40 -25.18
N PRO A 138 3.18 -3.14 -26.21
CA PRO A 138 3.17 -1.83 -26.85
C PRO A 138 1.77 -1.56 -27.35
N PHE A 139 1.27 -0.34 -27.20
CA PHE A 139 0.01 0.03 -27.82
C PHE A 139 0.10 -0.28 -29.33
N SER A 140 -0.86 -1.03 -29.83
CA SER A 140 -0.92 -1.42 -31.26
C SER A 140 -1.09 -0.21 -32.19
N ASN A 141 -1.41 0.95 -31.63
CA ASN A 141 -1.57 2.19 -32.35
C ASN A 141 -0.30 3.04 -32.23
N THR A 142 0.48 3.12 -33.29
CA THR A 142 1.77 3.84 -33.36
C THR A 142 1.68 5.32 -33.06
N ASN A 143 0.48 5.88 -32.95
CA ASN A 143 0.24 7.31 -32.67
C ASN A 143 0.08 7.61 -31.18
N ILE A 144 0.05 6.60 -30.30
CA ILE A 144 -0.08 6.82 -28.85
C ILE A 144 1.32 6.79 -28.23
N GLN A 145 1.79 7.94 -27.77
CA GLN A 145 3.04 8.09 -27.05
C GLN A 145 2.79 8.34 -25.58
N ASN A 146 3.66 7.81 -24.72
CA ASN A 146 3.65 8.18 -23.30
C ASN A 146 3.90 9.68 -23.20
N THR A 147 2.99 10.40 -22.54
CA THR A 147 3.02 11.85 -22.48
C THR A 147 2.98 12.33 -21.05
N ILE A 148 3.83 13.28 -20.72
CA ILE A 148 3.85 13.95 -19.42
C ILE A 148 3.33 15.38 -19.64
N PHE A 149 2.30 15.76 -18.90
CA PHE A 149 1.79 17.12 -18.88
C PHE A 149 2.40 17.85 -17.69
N LEU A 150 3.08 18.95 -17.95
CA LEU A 150 3.63 19.83 -16.93
C LEU A 150 2.72 21.06 -16.81
N PHE A 151 2.26 21.33 -15.60
CA PHE A 151 1.45 22.50 -15.30
C PHE A 151 2.23 23.45 -14.39
N GLU A 152 2.26 24.73 -14.76
CA GLU A 152 2.82 25.75 -13.87
C GLU A 152 1.86 25.98 -12.70
N LYS A 153 2.38 26.01 -11.48
CA LYS A 153 1.61 26.29 -10.28
C LYS A 153 1.28 27.78 -10.21
N GLY A 154 0.11 28.16 -10.73
CA GLY A 154 -0.42 29.52 -10.62
C GLY A 154 -0.94 29.86 -9.23
N LYS A 155 -1.23 31.15 -8.98
CA LYS A 155 -1.83 31.63 -7.72
C LYS A 155 -3.23 31.07 -7.45
N ASN A 156 -3.94 30.62 -8.48
CA ASN A 156 -5.21 29.86 -8.40
C ASN A 156 -4.98 28.50 -9.04
N SER A 157 -4.42 27.58 -8.26
CA SER A 157 -4.14 26.21 -8.69
C SER A 157 -5.41 25.37 -8.74
N ASP A 158 -6.36 25.76 -9.54
CA ASP A 158 -7.53 24.95 -9.82
C ASP A 158 -7.15 23.95 -10.92
N ILE A 159 -6.74 22.74 -10.50
CA ILE A 159 -6.35 21.64 -11.39
C ILE A 159 -7.47 21.36 -12.41
N LEU A 160 -8.73 21.56 -12.03
CA LEU A 160 -9.89 21.37 -12.90
C LEU A 160 -9.89 22.35 -14.08
N ASN A 161 -9.41 23.58 -13.89
CA ASN A 161 -9.27 24.55 -14.98
C ASN A 161 -8.19 24.15 -15.98
N HIS A 162 -7.13 23.50 -15.53
CA HIS A 162 -6.08 22.97 -16.43
C HIS A 162 -6.55 21.74 -17.20
N ILE A 163 -7.30 20.83 -16.57
CA ILE A 163 -7.90 19.67 -17.25
C ILE A 163 -8.90 20.11 -18.35
N ASN A 164 -9.54 21.25 -18.17
CA ASN A 164 -10.45 21.83 -19.15
C ASN A 164 -9.78 22.68 -20.23
N CYS A 165 -8.44 22.79 -20.25
CA CYS A 165 -7.78 23.57 -21.27
C CYS A 165 -7.99 22.96 -22.68
N SER A 166 -8.11 23.81 -23.66
CA SER A 166 -8.39 23.42 -25.06
C SER A 166 -7.33 22.49 -25.64
N GLU A 167 -6.08 22.61 -25.20
CA GLU A 167 -4.97 21.78 -25.64
C GLU A 167 -5.06 20.36 -25.12
N LEU A 168 -5.41 20.18 -23.84
CA LEU A 168 -5.61 18.86 -23.26
C LEU A 168 -6.81 18.17 -23.91
N ARG A 169 -7.92 18.85 -24.11
CA ARG A 169 -9.09 18.32 -24.83
C ARG A 169 -8.74 17.92 -26.25
N ARG A 170 -7.99 18.73 -26.96
CA ARG A 170 -7.52 18.45 -28.32
C ARG A 170 -6.58 17.24 -28.34
N PHE A 171 -5.72 17.09 -27.34
CA PHE A 171 -4.86 15.91 -27.19
C PHE A 171 -5.71 14.65 -26.93
N VAL A 172 -6.59 14.66 -25.94
CA VAL A 172 -7.48 13.54 -25.60
C VAL A 172 -8.34 13.12 -26.81
N SER A 173 -8.90 14.08 -27.55
CA SER A 173 -9.68 13.77 -28.75
C SER A 173 -8.85 13.16 -29.87
N LYS A 174 -7.62 13.60 -30.08
CA LYS A 174 -6.69 12.99 -31.05
C LYS A 174 -6.31 11.55 -30.69
N MET A 175 -6.24 11.24 -29.41
CA MET A 175 -5.88 9.90 -28.91
C MET A 175 -7.05 8.92 -28.91
N HIS A 176 -8.26 9.33 -29.31
CA HIS A 176 -9.49 8.53 -29.23
C HIS A 176 -9.74 7.92 -27.83
N LEU A 177 -9.23 8.56 -26.78
CA LEU A 177 -9.38 8.08 -25.40
C LEU A 177 -10.80 8.26 -24.86
N SER A 178 -11.66 9.01 -25.57
CA SER A 178 -13.05 9.26 -25.19
C SER A 178 -13.93 7.99 -25.21
N ASN A 179 -13.46 6.90 -25.80
CA ASN A 179 -14.19 5.64 -25.93
C ASN A 179 -13.57 4.48 -25.14
N MET A 180 -12.63 4.75 -24.23
CA MET A 180 -12.14 3.70 -23.34
C MET A 180 -13.17 3.44 -22.22
N PRO A 181 -13.63 2.21 -22.02
CA PRO A 181 -14.40 1.87 -20.83
C PRO A 181 -13.50 2.02 -19.60
N TYR A 182 -14.04 2.63 -18.54
CA TYR A 182 -13.42 2.76 -17.22
C TYR A 182 -13.22 1.40 -16.56
#